data_2a234b2de669152303d95395001c6ba8
#
_entry.id   2a234b2de669152303d95395001c6ba8
#
_cell.length_a   1.000
_cell.length_b   1.000
_cell.length_c   1.000
_cell.angle_alpha   90.00
_cell.angle_beta   90.00
_cell.angle_gamma   90.00
#
_symmetry.space_group_name_H-M   'P 1'
#
loop_
_entity.id
_entity.type
_entity.pdbx_description
1 polymer ?
#
loop_
_entity_poly.entity_id
_entity_poly.type
_entity_poly.pdbx_seq_one_letter_code
_entity_poly.pdbx_strand_id
1 'polypeptide(L)'
;MDFELLLTLDENAGICFRICCLYELLIQILVKYLAQLMASVSVAPSSGLKNNDGTSICVDSLPDELNDMKIRDDKEVEATVIDGTGTETGHIIVTTIGGRNGQPKQTISYMAERVVGHGSFGVVFQAKCLETGETVAIKKVLQDKRYKNRELQTMRILDHPNVVCLKHCFFSTTEKEELYLNLVLEYVPETVHRVIKHYNKMNQRMPLLYVKLYMYQICRALAYIHGCIGVCHRDIKPQNLLVNPHTHQLKLCDFGSAKVLVKGEPNISYICSRYYRAPELIFGATEYTTAIDIWSAGCVLAELLLGQILGTPTREEIKCMNPNYTEFKFPQIKAHPWHKVFHKRMPPEAVDLVSRLLQYSPNLRSTALEALIHPFFYELRDPNARLPNGRYLPPLFNFKPHELKGVPMEIVLKLIPEHARQQCAFLGL
;
A
#
# COMPACT_ATOMS: atom_id res chain seq x y z
N MET A 1 -34.57 3.18 22.28
CA MET A 1 -33.33 3.13 23.08
C MET A 1 -32.75 4.51 23.03
N ASP A 2 -32.84 5.20 24.14
CA ASP A 2 -32.85 6.64 24.25
C ASP A 2 -31.53 7.33 23.93
N PHE A 3 -31.67 8.44 23.25
CA PHE A 3 -30.58 9.32 22.81
C PHE A 3 -29.85 10.06 23.94
N GLU A 4 -30.39 10.01 25.14
CA GLU A 4 -29.83 10.69 26.31
C GLU A 4 -28.71 9.95 27.04
N LEU A 5 -28.49 8.65 26.75
CA LEU A 5 -27.46 7.87 27.45
C LEU A 5 -26.04 8.04 26.84
N LEU A 6 -25.91 8.79 25.75
CA LEU A 6 -24.64 9.01 25.05
C LEU A 6 -23.94 10.33 25.42
N LEU A 7 -24.52 11.14 26.29
CA LEU A 7 -23.99 12.46 26.64
C LEU A 7 -23.18 12.50 27.97
N THR A 8 -23.02 11.39 28.67
CA THR A 8 -22.30 11.34 29.95
C THR A 8 -20.98 10.59 29.92
N LEU A 9 -20.29 10.51 28.78
CA LEU A 9 -18.94 9.97 28.74
C LEU A 9 -17.92 11.09 28.71
N ASP A 10 -17.20 11.16 29.81
CA ASP A 10 -15.95 11.84 30.16
C ASP A 10 -15.29 12.71 29.07
N GLU A 11 -15.12 13.98 29.35
CA GLU A 11 -14.50 15.02 28.50
C GLU A 11 -13.02 14.75 28.12
N ASN A 12 -12.41 13.73 28.72
CA ASN A 12 -11.01 13.32 28.47
C ASN A 12 -10.82 12.13 27.52
N ALA A 13 -11.89 11.48 27.09
CA ALA A 13 -11.79 10.48 26.01
C ALA A 13 -11.73 11.20 24.67
N GLY A 14 -10.54 11.27 24.12
CA GLY A 14 -10.17 12.11 22.99
C GLY A 14 -11.14 12.06 21.80
N ILE A 15 -11.25 13.20 21.15
CA ILE A 15 -12.01 13.51 19.92
C ILE A 15 -11.96 12.38 18.86
N CYS A 16 -10.93 11.55 18.87
CA CYS A 16 -10.74 10.38 18.03
C CYS A 16 -11.84 9.32 18.19
N PHE A 17 -12.34 9.10 19.42
CA PHE A 17 -13.37 8.08 19.68
C PHE A 17 -14.76 8.52 19.20
N ARG A 18 -15.09 9.80 19.32
CA ARG A 18 -16.41 10.31 18.90
C ARG A 18 -16.64 10.30 17.40
N ILE A 19 -15.59 10.50 16.61
CA ILE A 19 -15.70 10.50 15.14
C ILE A 19 -15.64 9.08 14.58
N CYS A 20 -14.89 8.16 15.18
CA CYS A 20 -14.98 6.73 14.87
C CYS A 20 -16.40 6.21 15.12
N CYS A 21 -17.02 6.55 16.23
CA CYS A 21 -18.40 6.14 16.54
C CYS A 21 -19.43 6.75 15.58
N LEU A 22 -19.29 8.02 15.17
CA LEU A 22 -20.16 8.63 14.17
C LEU A 22 -19.95 8.03 12.77
N TYR A 23 -18.72 7.69 12.43
CA TYR A 23 -18.41 7.04 11.16
C TYR A 23 -18.89 5.58 11.13
N GLU A 24 -18.76 4.85 12.22
CA GLU A 24 -19.34 3.52 12.37
C GLU A 24 -20.88 3.55 12.35
N LEU A 25 -21.50 4.53 13.00
CA LEU A 25 -22.94 4.69 12.96
C LEU A 25 -23.47 5.01 11.56
N LEU A 26 -22.77 5.88 10.81
CA LEU A 26 -23.08 6.19 9.41
C LEU A 26 -22.92 4.98 8.49
N ILE A 27 -21.88 4.17 8.70
CA ILE A 27 -21.68 2.94 7.93
C ILE A 27 -22.70 1.87 8.30
N GLN A 28 -23.07 1.73 9.59
CA GLN A 28 -24.11 0.79 9.98
C GLN A 28 -25.49 1.19 9.44
N ILE A 29 -25.79 2.49 9.38
CA ILE A 29 -27.00 3.01 8.74
C ILE A 29 -26.96 2.73 7.23
N LEU A 30 -25.82 2.95 6.58
CA LEU A 30 -25.62 2.69 5.14
C LEU A 30 -25.75 1.18 4.81
N VAL A 31 -25.14 0.32 5.62
CA VAL A 31 -25.21 -1.14 5.45
C VAL A 31 -26.62 -1.66 5.68
N LYS A 32 -27.35 -1.13 6.68
CA LYS A 32 -28.76 -1.48 6.87
C LYS A 32 -29.65 -1.01 5.73
N TYR A 33 -29.37 0.19 5.19
CA TYR A 33 -30.14 0.72 4.06
C TYR A 33 -29.86 -0.04 2.76
N LEU A 34 -28.61 -0.41 2.49
CA LEU A 34 -28.25 -1.27 1.37
C LEU A 34 -28.83 -2.68 1.49
N ALA A 35 -28.86 -3.24 2.69
CA ALA A 35 -29.51 -4.53 2.95
C ALA A 35 -31.03 -4.47 2.74
N GLN A 36 -31.67 -3.35 3.08
CA GLN A 36 -33.10 -3.12 2.78
C GLN A 36 -33.36 -2.91 1.26
N LEU A 37 -32.48 -2.21 0.55
CA LEU A 37 -32.56 -2.07 -0.91
C LEU A 37 -32.37 -3.40 -1.63
N MET A 38 -31.45 -4.22 -1.17
CA MET A 38 -31.22 -5.55 -1.75
C MET A 38 -32.37 -6.55 -1.43
N ALA A 39 -33.08 -6.34 -0.34
CA ALA A 39 -34.26 -7.13 0.00
C ALA A 39 -35.54 -6.71 -0.78
N SER A 40 -35.56 -5.51 -1.35
CA SER A 40 -36.70 -5.01 -2.15
C SER A 40 -36.60 -5.27 -3.65
N VAL A 41 -35.47 -5.82 -4.13
CA VAL A 41 -35.30 -6.28 -5.54
C VAL A 41 -35.51 -7.79 -5.61
N SER A 42 -36.73 -8.23 -5.47
CA SER A 42 -37.13 -9.59 -5.79
C SER A 42 -37.48 -9.71 -7.28
N VAL A 43 -36.59 -10.35 -7.96
CA VAL A 43 -36.61 -11.13 -9.18
C VAL A 43 -37.97 -11.35 -9.85
N ALA A 44 -38.11 -10.88 -11.10
CA ALA A 44 -38.97 -11.49 -12.09
C ALA A 44 -38.08 -12.15 -13.17
N PRO A 45 -38.41 -13.38 -13.63
CA PRO A 45 -37.59 -14.09 -14.61
C PRO A 45 -37.90 -13.58 -16.02
N SER A 46 -36.90 -13.16 -16.77
CA SER A 46 -37.02 -12.90 -18.20
C SER A 46 -36.44 -14.03 -19.01
N SER A 47 -37.31 -14.54 -19.85
CA SER A 47 -37.14 -15.52 -20.92
C SER A 47 -36.04 -15.13 -21.92
N GLY A 48 -35.43 -16.16 -22.50
CA GLY A 48 -34.29 -16.07 -23.38
C GLY A 48 -34.52 -15.37 -24.71
N LEU A 49 -33.42 -14.84 -25.22
CA LEU A 49 -33.16 -14.60 -26.63
C LEU A 49 -31.72 -15.01 -26.94
N LYS A 50 -31.60 -16.02 -27.77
CA LYS A 50 -30.35 -16.39 -28.43
C LYS A 50 -30.08 -15.36 -29.54
N ASN A 51 -28.89 -14.80 -29.60
CA ASN A 51 -28.30 -14.34 -30.86
C ASN A 51 -26.84 -14.78 -30.92
N ASN A 52 -26.59 -15.55 -31.96
CA ASN A 52 -25.26 -15.84 -32.49
C ASN A 52 -24.70 -14.54 -33.08
N ASP A 53 -23.49 -14.17 -32.71
CA ASP A 53 -22.48 -13.74 -33.66
C ASP A 53 -21.12 -13.78 -32.98
N GLY A 54 -20.26 -14.59 -33.56
CA GLY A 54 -18.89 -14.74 -33.12
C GLY A 54 -18.05 -13.58 -33.61
N THR A 55 -17.54 -12.81 -32.67
CA THR A 55 -16.31 -12.04 -32.83
C THR A 55 -15.56 -12.09 -31.50
N SER A 56 -14.55 -12.94 -31.51
CA SER A 56 -13.49 -13.00 -30.49
C SER A 56 -12.80 -11.64 -30.46
N ILE A 57 -13.14 -10.81 -29.49
CA ILE A 57 -12.35 -9.62 -29.17
C ILE A 57 -11.20 -10.10 -28.29
N CYS A 58 -10.02 -10.12 -28.89
CA CYS A 58 -8.74 -10.36 -28.24
C CYS A 58 -8.52 -9.24 -27.20
N VAL A 59 -8.66 -9.57 -25.92
CA VAL A 59 -8.30 -8.70 -24.81
C VAL A 59 -6.84 -9.02 -24.45
N ASP A 60 -5.91 -8.40 -25.13
CA ASP A 60 -4.51 -8.35 -24.70
C ASP A 60 -3.78 -7.22 -25.45
N SER A 61 -3.87 -6.01 -24.92
CA SER A 61 -2.86 -5.00 -25.18
C SER A 61 -2.44 -4.35 -23.87
N LEU A 62 -1.64 -5.08 -23.11
CA LEU A 62 -0.67 -4.48 -22.20
C LEU A 62 0.32 -3.63 -23.02
N PRO A 63 0.87 -2.51 -22.47
CA PRO A 63 1.95 -1.79 -23.13
C PRO A 63 3.02 -2.74 -23.66
N ASP A 64 3.53 -2.53 -24.87
CA ASP A 64 4.42 -3.47 -25.55
C ASP A 64 5.66 -3.87 -24.74
N GLU A 65 6.12 -2.98 -23.83
CA GLU A 65 7.22 -3.26 -22.88
C GLU A 65 6.84 -4.31 -21.80
N LEU A 66 5.54 -4.53 -21.53
CA LEU A 66 5.06 -5.60 -20.66
C LEU A 66 4.71 -6.87 -21.44
N ASN A 67 4.52 -6.78 -22.76
CA ASN A 67 4.33 -7.93 -23.62
C ASN A 67 5.63 -8.72 -23.88
N ASP A 68 6.79 -8.05 -23.90
CA ASP A 68 8.10 -8.72 -23.92
C ASP A 68 8.44 -9.40 -22.58
N MET A 69 7.76 -9.05 -21.50
CA MET A 69 7.72 -9.79 -20.25
C MET A 69 6.73 -10.95 -20.32
N LYS A 70 6.51 -11.57 -21.47
CA LYS A 70 5.85 -12.90 -21.51
C LYS A 70 6.63 -13.79 -20.57
N ILE A 71 6.01 -14.05 -19.41
CA ILE A 71 6.47 -15.06 -18.48
C ILE A 71 6.55 -16.33 -19.31
N ARG A 72 7.77 -16.65 -19.77
CA ARG A 72 8.05 -17.96 -20.36
C ARG A 72 7.50 -18.94 -19.35
N ASP A 73 6.87 -20.00 -19.83
CA ASP A 73 6.33 -21.08 -19.00
C ASP A 73 7.45 -21.67 -18.15
N ASP A 74 7.65 -20.97 -17.03
CA ASP A 74 8.56 -21.38 -16.01
C ASP A 74 7.87 -22.51 -15.29
N LYS A 75 8.28 -23.75 -15.49
CA LYS A 75 7.93 -24.87 -14.62
C LYS A 75 8.30 -24.47 -13.21
N GLU A 76 7.27 -24.23 -12.41
CA GLU A 76 7.39 -23.79 -11.03
C GLU A 76 8.08 -24.90 -10.25
N VAL A 77 9.02 -24.52 -9.40
CA VAL A 77 9.76 -25.48 -8.61
C VAL A 77 8.86 -25.92 -7.46
N GLU A 78 8.53 -27.20 -7.40
CA GLU A 78 7.81 -27.80 -6.28
C GLU A 78 8.75 -27.92 -5.07
N ALA A 79 8.29 -27.44 -3.90
CA ALA A 79 8.96 -27.65 -2.65
C ALA A 79 8.29 -28.79 -1.86
N THR A 80 9.10 -29.60 -1.22
CA THR A 80 8.62 -30.65 -0.32
C THR A 80 8.70 -30.16 1.11
N VAL A 81 7.61 -30.28 1.88
CA VAL A 81 7.62 -30.08 3.33
C VAL A 81 8.17 -31.34 3.97
N ILE A 82 9.30 -31.22 4.66
CA ILE A 82 10.01 -32.37 5.21
C ILE A 82 9.50 -32.73 6.62
N ASP A 83 9.05 -31.72 7.39
CA ASP A 83 8.59 -31.93 8.76
C ASP A 83 7.47 -30.94 9.12
N GLY A 84 6.40 -31.44 9.76
CA GLY A 84 5.25 -30.64 10.19
C GLY A 84 4.23 -30.30 9.07
N THR A 85 3.13 -29.64 9.45
CA THR A 85 2.01 -29.27 8.54
C THR A 85 2.34 -28.08 7.63
N GLY A 86 3.57 -27.58 7.65
CA GLY A 86 4.01 -26.41 6.86
C GLY A 86 3.59 -25.05 7.41
N THR A 87 2.94 -24.99 8.56
CA THR A 87 2.49 -23.74 9.21
C THR A 87 2.99 -23.60 10.65
N GLU A 88 3.59 -24.63 11.22
CA GLU A 88 4.05 -24.68 12.61
C GLU A 88 5.49 -24.16 12.74
N THR A 89 5.79 -23.56 13.89
CA THR A 89 7.15 -23.12 14.22
C THR A 89 8.07 -24.34 14.31
N GLY A 90 9.27 -24.23 13.75
CA GLY A 90 10.29 -25.28 13.76
C GLY A 90 10.25 -26.23 12.55
N HIS A 91 9.22 -26.19 11.71
CA HIS A 91 9.21 -27.01 10.48
C HIS A 91 10.22 -26.46 9.46
N ILE A 92 10.79 -27.39 8.69
CA ILE A 92 11.78 -27.09 7.66
C ILE A 92 11.12 -27.28 6.29
N ILE A 93 11.20 -26.24 5.47
CA ILE A 93 10.76 -26.27 4.07
C ILE A 93 12.02 -26.38 3.21
N VAL A 94 12.10 -27.40 2.36
CA VAL A 94 13.20 -27.58 1.41
C VAL A 94 12.69 -27.30 0.00
N THR A 95 13.36 -26.44 -0.72
CA THR A 95 13.04 -26.09 -2.10
C THR A 95 14.28 -26.11 -2.99
N THR A 96 14.10 -26.34 -4.28
CA THR A 96 15.19 -26.30 -5.26
C THR A 96 15.01 -25.07 -6.14
N ILE A 97 16.05 -24.26 -6.23
CA ILE A 97 16.12 -23.08 -7.10
C ILE A 97 17.18 -23.25 -8.19
N GLY A 98 17.07 -22.49 -9.27
CA GLY A 98 18.03 -22.57 -10.40
C GLY A 98 17.73 -23.71 -11.38
N GLY A 99 18.73 -24.13 -12.12
CA GLY A 99 18.60 -25.16 -13.17
C GLY A 99 18.13 -24.62 -14.53
N ARG A 100 18.02 -23.29 -14.70
CA ARG A 100 17.70 -22.62 -15.97
C ARG A 100 18.92 -21.94 -16.54
N ASN A 101 18.97 -21.83 -17.88
CA ASN A 101 20.05 -21.16 -18.59
C ASN A 101 21.46 -21.62 -18.17
N GLY A 102 21.63 -22.92 -17.82
CA GLY A 102 22.91 -23.47 -17.40
C GLY A 102 23.32 -23.17 -15.96
N GLN A 103 22.49 -22.50 -15.18
CA GLN A 103 22.75 -22.33 -13.76
C GLN A 103 22.55 -23.64 -13.00
N PRO A 104 23.44 -23.97 -12.03
CA PRO A 104 23.29 -25.20 -11.23
C PRO A 104 22.01 -25.14 -10.39
N LYS A 105 21.36 -26.29 -10.23
CA LYS A 105 20.27 -26.44 -9.26
C LYS A 105 20.87 -26.34 -7.87
N GLN A 106 20.26 -25.52 -7.01
CA GLN A 106 20.64 -25.37 -5.63
C GLN A 106 19.45 -25.69 -4.73
N THR A 107 19.65 -26.59 -3.76
CA THR A 107 18.65 -26.85 -2.72
C THR A 107 18.83 -25.86 -1.60
N ILE A 108 17.73 -25.24 -1.17
CA ILE A 108 17.70 -24.27 -0.07
C ILE A 108 16.65 -24.72 0.94
N SER A 109 17.03 -24.64 2.22
CA SER A 109 16.19 -25.05 3.34
C SER A 109 15.84 -23.85 4.21
N TYR A 110 14.55 -23.70 4.55
CA TYR A 110 14.05 -22.64 5.42
C TYR A 110 13.45 -23.24 6.68
N MET A 111 13.93 -22.82 7.84
CA MET A 111 13.34 -23.18 9.12
C MET A 111 12.42 -22.05 9.58
N ALA A 112 11.13 -22.35 9.75
CA ALA A 112 10.14 -21.41 10.27
C ALA A 112 10.42 -21.12 11.75
N GLU A 113 10.58 -19.84 12.11
CA GLU A 113 10.87 -19.43 13.48
C GLU A 113 9.62 -18.95 14.22
N ARG A 114 8.80 -18.12 13.58
CA ARG A 114 7.56 -17.61 14.17
C ARG A 114 6.61 -17.01 13.14
N VAL A 115 5.32 -17.03 13.43
CA VAL A 115 4.32 -16.30 12.64
C VAL A 115 4.45 -14.81 12.95
N VAL A 116 4.55 -13.99 11.88
CA VAL A 116 4.63 -12.52 11.98
C VAL A 116 3.38 -11.82 11.48
N GLY A 117 2.53 -12.52 10.71
CA GLY A 117 1.24 -12.02 10.23
C GLY A 117 0.35 -13.14 9.71
N HIS A 118 -0.96 -12.94 9.81
CA HIS A 118 -1.96 -13.82 9.23
C HIS A 118 -3.21 -13.01 8.89
N GLY A 119 -3.98 -13.46 7.91
CA GLY A 119 -5.21 -12.80 7.48
C GLY A 119 -5.85 -13.54 6.30
N SER A 120 -6.78 -12.88 5.62
CA SER A 120 -7.43 -13.40 4.41
C SER A 120 -6.45 -13.70 3.26
N PHE A 121 -5.28 -13.08 3.29
CA PHE A 121 -4.19 -13.27 2.32
C PHE A 121 -3.32 -14.51 2.60
N GLY A 122 -3.53 -15.23 3.71
CA GLY A 122 -2.72 -16.36 4.14
C GLY A 122 -1.91 -16.10 5.39
N VAL A 123 -0.77 -16.77 5.53
CA VAL A 123 0.12 -16.70 6.69
C VAL A 123 1.49 -16.18 6.26
N VAL A 124 2.06 -15.27 7.06
CA VAL A 124 3.45 -14.81 6.90
C VAL A 124 4.24 -15.24 8.12
N PHE A 125 5.36 -15.88 7.92
CA PHE A 125 6.26 -16.27 8.99
C PHE A 125 7.69 -15.84 8.73
N GLN A 126 8.38 -15.50 9.81
CA GLN A 126 9.82 -15.32 9.81
C GLN A 126 10.46 -16.70 9.71
N ALA A 127 11.44 -16.85 8.82
CA ALA A 127 12.18 -18.07 8.63
C ALA A 127 13.68 -17.77 8.50
N LYS A 128 14.49 -18.76 8.83
CA LYS A 128 15.94 -18.72 8.68
C LYS A 128 16.36 -19.64 7.53
N CYS A 129 17.08 -19.10 6.56
CA CYS A 129 17.75 -19.91 5.55
C CYS A 129 18.89 -20.67 6.22
N LEU A 130 18.87 -22.00 6.16
CA LEU A 130 19.85 -22.84 6.89
C LEU A 130 21.23 -22.77 6.23
N GLU A 131 21.29 -22.63 4.92
CA GLU A 131 22.54 -22.58 4.16
C GLU A 131 23.29 -21.26 4.33
N THR A 132 22.56 -20.14 4.41
CA THR A 132 23.18 -18.79 4.46
C THR A 132 23.09 -18.14 5.84
N GLY A 133 22.25 -18.66 6.73
CA GLY A 133 21.92 -18.02 8.00
C GLY A 133 21.06 -16.75 7.86
N GLU A 134 20.63 -16.40 6.65
CA GLU A 134 19.84 -15.20 6.39
C GLU A 134 18.41 -15.34 6.94
N THR A 135 17.92 -14.28 7.58
CA THR A 135 16.51 -14.19 7.98
C THR A 135 15.66 -13.69 6.82
N VAL A 136 14.57 -14.39 6.52
CA VAL A 136 13.61 -14.07 5.46
C VAL A 136 12.18 -14.03 6.01
N ALA A 137 11.27 -13.42 5.25
CA ALA A 137 9.84 -13.58 5.47
C ALA A 137 9.27 -14.49 4.39
N ILE A 138 8.46 -15.48 4.76
CA ILE A 138 7.78 -16.35 3.79
C ILE A 138 6.28 -16.11 3.92
N LYS A 139 5.66 -15.60 2.84
CA LYS A 139 4.22 -15.42 2.74
C LYS A 139 3.65 -16.64 2.02
N LYS A 140 2.84 -17.42 2.74
CA LYS A 140 2.17 -18.62 2.23
C LYS A 140 0.72 -18.29 1.89
N VAL A 141 0.36 -18.39 0.62
CA VAL A 141 -0.94 -18.00 0.07
C VAL A 141 -1.59 -19.22 -0.58
N LEU A 142 -2.85 -19.49 -0.25
CA LEU A 142 -3.62 -20.53 -0.93
C LEU A 142 -3.81 -20.15 -2.41
N GLN A 143 -3.38 -21.01 -3.31
CA GLN A 143 -3.37 -20.76 -4.75
C GLN A 143 -4.52 -21.49 -5.44
N ASP A 144 -5.39 -20.74 -6.13
CA ASP A 144 -6.34 -21.35 -7.06
C ASP A 144 -5.59 -21.76 -8.33
N LYS A 145 -5.58 -23.07 -8.62
CA LYS A 145 -4.89 -23.65 -9.79
C LYS A 145 -5.38 -23.10 -11.14
N ARG A 146 -6.57 -22.46 -11.17
CA ARG A 146 -7.18 -21.90 -12.40
C ARG A 146 -6.65 -20.54 -12.78
N TYR A 147 -6.03 -19.81 -11.85
CA TYR A 147 -5.62 -18.41 -12.06
C TYR A 147 -4.15 -18.21 -11.72
N LYS A 148 -3.48 -17.37 -12.53
CA LYS A 148 -2.13 -16.90 -12.22
C LYS A 148 -2.21 -15.93 -11.03
N ASN A 149 -1.25 -16.04 -10.10
CA ASN A 149 -1.21 -15.17 -8.93
C ASN A 149 -0.71 -13.77 -9.33
N ARG A 150 -1.60 -12.78 -9.23
CA ARG A 150 -1.30 -11.38 -9.59
C ARG A 150 -0.22 -10.77 -8.70
N GLU A 151 -0.20 -11.10 -7.42
CA GLU A 151 0.83 -10.61 -6.50
C GLU A 151 2.21 -11.07 -6.94
N LEU A 152 2.37 -12.36 -7.28
CA LEU A 152 3.62 -12.89 -7.79
C LEU A 152 4.07 -12.19 -9.08
N GLN A 153 3.14 -11.98 -10.02
CA GLN A 153 3.45 -11.29 -11.29
C GLN A 153 3.96 -9.88 -11.03
N THR A 154 3.30 -9.15 -10.14
CA THR A 154 3.72 -7.80 -9.75
C THR A 154 5.06 -7.81 -9.03
N MET A 155 5.24 -8.68 -8.03
CA MET A 155 6.47 -8.74 -7.24
C MET A 155 7.73 -9.08 -8.06
N ARG A 156 7.58 -9.85 -9.14
CA ARG A 156 8.72 -10.23 -10.01
C ARG A 156 9.35 -9.07 -10.77
N ILE A 157 8.60 -8.00 -11.02
CA ILE A 157 9.07 -6.83 -11.76
C ILE A 157 9.52 -5.68 -10.86
N LEU A 158 9.29 -5.78 -9.55
CA LEU A 158 9.63 -4.74 -8.60
C LEU A 158 11.09 -4.84 -8.15
N ASP A 159 11.85 -3.77 -8.37
CA ASP A 159 13.22 -3.59 -7.89
C ASP A 159 13.43 -2.15 -7.42
N HIS A 160 13.20 -1.89 -6.13
CA HIS A 160 13.29 -0.55 -5.57
C HIS A 160 13.70 -0.58 -4.08
N PRO A 161 14.53 0.35 -3.60
CA PRO A 161 15.01 0.36 -2.21
C PRO A 161 13.89 0.50 -1.17
N ASN A 162 12.76 1.11 -1.52
CA ASN A 162 11.61 1.29 -0.62
C ASN A 162 10.43 0.35 -0.93
N VAL A 163 10.68 -0.74 -1.64
CA VAL A 163 9.71 -1.83 -1.87
C VAL A 163 10.35 -3.14 -1.42
N VAL A 164 9.57 -4.01 -0.78
CA VAL A 164 10.04 -5.32 -0.34
C VAL A 164 10.48 -6.14 -1.53
N CYS A 165 11.69 -6.70 -1.46
CA CYS A 165 12.27 -7.52 -2.51
C CYS A 165 11.74 -8.96 -2.44
N LEU A 166 11.28 -9.48 -3.56
CA LEU A 166 11.03 -10.91 -3.76
C LEU A 166 12.37 -11.61 -4.03
N LYS A 167 12.80 -12.51 -3.15
CA LYS A 167 14.02 -13.29 -3.33
C LYS A 167 13.80 -14.45 -4.28
N HIS A 168 12.79 -15.24 -4.04
CA HIS A 168 12.29 -16.30 -4.92
C HIS A 168 10.88 -16.74 -4.48
N CYS A 169 10.30 -17.67 -5.24
CA CYS A 169 9.01 -18.27 -4.90
C CYS A 169 9.03 -19.75 -5.25
N PHE A 170 8.16 -20.51 -4.58
CA PHE A 170 7.95 -21.93 -4.85
C PHE A 170 6.52 -22.33 -4.47
N PHE A 171 6.07 -23.47 -5.00
CA PHE A 171 4.80 -24.05 -4.64
C PHE A 171 5.00 -25.19 -3.65
N SER A 172 4.02 -25.38 -2.76
CA SER A 172 3.94 -26.51 -1.86
C SER A 172 2.52 -27.04 -1.83
N THR A 173 2.38 -28.36 -1.68
CA THR A 173 1.09 -29.04 -1.51
C THR A 173 0.97 -29.56 -0.10
N THR A 174 -0.24 -29.52 0.46
CA THR A 174 -0.55 -30.20 1.73
C THR A 174 -1.02 -31.63 1.46
N GLU A 175 -1.12 -32.44 2.51
CA GLU A 175 -1.72 -33.80 2.45
C GLU A 175 -3.14 -33.80 1.87
N LYS A 176 -3.85 -32.67 1.95
CA LYS A 176 -5.18 -32.45 1.38
C LYS A 176 -5.17 -31.98 -0.07
N GLU A 177 -4.03 -32.07 -0.76
CA GLU A 177 -3.81 -31.59 -2.14
C GLU A 177 -4.09 -30.08 -2.35
N GLU A 178 -4.09 -29.31 -1.27
CA GLU A 178 -4.18 -27.85 -1.38
C GLU A 178 -2.85 -27.28 -1.86
N LEU A 179 -2.89 -26.51 -2.94
CA LEU A 179 -1.71 -25.86 -3.50
C LEU A 179 -1.49 -24.50 -2.83
N TYR A 180 -0.29 -24.27 -2.33
CA TYR A 180 0.14 -23.00 -1.75
C TYR A 180 1.29 -22.40 -2.55
N LEU A 181 1.17 -21.10 -2.84
CA LEU A 181 2.27 -20.29 -3.31
C LEU A 181 3.03 -19.75 -2.09
N ASN A 182 4.34 -19.95 -2.08
CA ASN A 182 5.24 -19.43 -1.04
C ASN A 182 6.11 -18.33 -1.67
N LEU A 183 5.95 -17.10 -1.20
CA LEU A 183 6.75 -15.95 -1.59
C LEU A 183 7.85 -15.74 -0.55
N VAL A 184 9.10 -15.95 -0.92
CA VAL A 184 10.26 -15.69 -0.05
C VAL A 184 10.70 -14.25 -0.26
N LEU A 185 10.55 -13.44 0.77
CA LEU A 185 10.75 -12.01 0.79
C LEU A 185 11.91 -11.64 1.70
N GLU A 186 12.53 -10.49 1.48
CA GLU A 186 13.42 -9.93 2.48
C GLU A 186 12.66 -9.69 3.79
N TYR A 187 13.36 -9.91 4.92
CA TYR A 187 12.79 -9.69 6.24
C TYR A 187 13.04 -8.27 6.72
N VAL A 188 11.97 -7.57 7.09
CA VAL A 188 12.05 -6.26 7.75
C VAL A 188 11.31 -6.36 9.09
N PRO A 189 11.95 -6.03 10.23
CA PRO A 189 11.51 -6.51 11.55
C PRO A 189 10.24 -5.87 12.09
N GLU A 190 9.92 -4.61 11.70
CA GLU A 190 8.81 -3.86 12.28
C GLU A 190 7.90 -3.26 11.21
N THR A 191 6.72 -2.80 11.64
CA THR A 191 5.79 -2.03 10.82
C THR A 191 5.67 -0.61 11.36
N VAL A 192 5.35 0.35 10.49
CA VAL A 192 5.03 1.73 10.91
C VAL A 192 3.88 1.73 11.93
N HIS A 193 2.90 0.82 11.79
CA HIS A 193 1.82 0.64 12.76
C HIS A 193 2.35 0.34 14.17
N ARG A 194 3.32 -0.58 14.29
CA ARG A 194 3.91 -0.92 15.60
C ARG A 194 4.72 0.23 16.17
N VAL A 195 5.41 0.98 15.32
CA VAL A 195 6.15 2.18 15.73
C VAL A 195 5.18 3.25 16.28
N ILE A 196 4.08 3.54 15.57
CA ILE A 196 3.02 4.45 16.04
C ILE A 196 2.48 3.98 17.40
N LYS A 197 2.13 2.69 17.49
CA LYS A 197 1.61 2.10 18.73
C LYS A 197 2.60 2.21 19.90
N HIS A 198 3.90 2.10 19.63
CA HIS A 198 4.94 2.27 20.63
C HIS A 198 4.94 3.71 21.20
N TYR A 199 4.97 4.74 20.33
CA TYR A 199 4.91 6.15 20.76
C TYR A 199 3.62 6.46 21.52
N ASN A 200 2.48 5.97 21.03
CA ASN A 200 1.20 6.17 21.70
C ASN A 200 1.16 5.53 23.10
N LYS A 201 1.72 4.31 23.27
CA LYS A 201 1.83 3.63 24.56
C LYS A 201 2.69 4.41 25.55
N MET A 202 3.73 5.10 25.07
CA MET A 202 4.60 5.96 25.88
C MET A 202 4.01 7.36 26.09
N ASN A 203 2.84 7.65 25.57
CA ASN A 203 2.22 8.99 25.55
C ASN A 203 3.16 10.06 24.95
N GLN A 204 3.94 9.66 23.95
CA GLN A 204 4.91 10.51 23.25
C GLN A 204 4.52 10.66 21.78
N ARG A 205 4.92 11.80 21.20
CA ARG A 205 4.79 12.01 19.76
C ARG A 205 6.02 11.48 19.03
N MET A 206 5.81 10.93 17.85
CA MET A 206 6.92 10.55 16.99
C MET A 206 7.74 11.81 16.63
N PRO A 207 9.08 11.77 16.74
CA PRO A 207 9.93 12.86 16.29
C PRO A 207 9.65 13.23 14.84
N LEU A 208 9.55 14.54 14.54
CA LEU A 208 9.17 15.03 13.21
C LEU A 208 10.14 14.55 12.12
N LEU A 209 11.41 14.41 12.44
CA LEU A 209 12.40 13.84 11.51
C LEU A 209 12.03 12.43 11.05
N TYR A 210 11.50 11.56 11.94
CA TYR A 210 11.05 10.22 11.55
C TYR A 210 9.80 10.28 10.68
N VAL A 211 8.89 11.21 10.97
CA VAL A 211 7.70 11.44 10.12
C VAL A 211 8.15 11.84 8.71
N LYS A 212 9.08 12.78 8.59
CA LYS A 212 9.66 13.20 7.29
C LYS A 212 10.31 12.01 6.58
N LEU A 213 11.17 11.27 7.28
CA LEU A 213 11.87 10.09 6.72
C LEU A 213 10.91 9.04 6.19
N TYR A 214 9.89 8.70 6.96
CA TYR A 214 8.94 7.66 6.53
C TYR A 214 8.09 8.14 5.36
N MET A 215 7.55 9.36 5.44
CA MET A 215 6.74 9.90 4.35
C MET A 215 7.53 10.09 3.06
N TYR A 216 8.78 10.53 3.12
CA TYR A 216 9.63 10.64 1.94
C TYR A 216 9.79 9.27 1.26
N GLN A 217 10.10 8.23 2.01
CA GLN A 217 10.28 6.87 1.50
C GLN A 217 8.98 6.26 0.97
N ILE A 218 7.83 6.55 1.61
CA ILE A 218 6.50 6.16 1.10
C ILE A 218 6.25 6.83 -0.26
N CYS A 219 6.45 8.15 -0.35
CA CYS A 219 6.27 8.89 -1.61
C CYS A 219 7.22 8.38 -2.70
N ARG A 220 8.47 8.01 -2.36
CA ARG A 220 9.43 7.45 -3.32
C ARG A 220 8.98 6.08 -3.84
N ALA A 221 8.49 5.19 -2.95
CA ALA A 221 7.91 3.91 -3.36
C ALA A 221 6.70 4.11 -4.28
N LEU A 222 5.79 5.03 -3.93
CA LEU A 222 4.61 5.34 -4.73
C LEU A 222 4.98 5.96 -6.09
N ALA A 223 5.94 6.88 -6.14
CA ALA A 223 6.41 7.45 -7.41
C ALA A 223 6.93 6.35 -8.35
N TYR A 224 7.66 5.37 -7.81
CA TYR A 224 8.16 4.24 -8.57
C TYR A 224 7.03 3.33 -9.09
N ILE A 225 6.14 2.85 -8.22
CA ILE A 225 5.09 1.91 -8.66
C ILE A 225 4.05 2.57 -9.57
N HIS A 226 3.73 3.86 -9.35
CA HIS A 226 2.77 4.60 -10.18
C HIS A 226 3.36 5.03 -11.51
N GLY A 227 4.57 5.64 -11.49
CA GLY A 227 5.17 6.28 -12.67
C GLY A 227 6.00 5.33 -13.53
N CYS A 228 6.76 4.40 -12.91
CA CYS A 228 7.64 3.50 -13.65
C CYS A 228 6.95 2.19 -14.03
N ILE A 229 6.15 1.64 -13.11
CA ILE A 229 5.52 0.31 -13.27
C ILE A 229 4.05 0.43 -13.73
N GLY A 230 3.38 1.55 -13.44
CA GLY A 230 1.97 1.77 -13.77
C GLY A 230 1.00 1.00 -12.86
N VAL A 231 1.44 0.58 -11.67
CA VAL A 231 0.65 -0.22 -10.73
C VAL A 231 0.09 0.66 -9.63
N CYS A 232 -1.20 0.50 -9.31
CA CYS A 232 -1.83 1.02 -8.11
C CYS A 232 -1.79 -0.06 -7.01
N HIS A 233 -1.32 0.30 -5.81
CA HIS A 233 -1.18 -0.63 -4.69
C HIS A 233 -2.53 -1.05 -4.09
N ARG A 234 -3.43 -0.08 -3.89
CA ARG A 234 -4.80 -0.23 -3.41
C ARG A 234 -4.96 -0.70 -1.96
N ASP A 235 -3.88 -0.75 -1.17
CA ASP A 235 -3.96 -1.02 0.28
C ASP A 235 -2.80 -0.38 1.06
N ILE A 236 -2.55 0.91 0.80
CA ILE A 236 -1.57 1.69 1.57
C ILE A 236 -2.12 1.94 2.97
N LYS A 237 -1.37 1.47 3.99
CA LYS A 237 -1.69 1.61 5.42
C LYS A 237 -0.44 1.34 6.26
N PRO A 238 -0.38 1.77 7.54
CA PRO A 238 0.79 1.58 8.40
C PRO A 238 1.21 0.11 8.60
N GLN A 239 0.29 -0.84 8.46
CA GLN A 239 0.60 -2.27 8.56
C GLN A 239 1.40 -2.80 7.37
N ASN A 240 1.21 -2.20 6.18
CA ASN A 240 1.88 -2.56 4.93
C ASN A 240 3.15 -1.73 4.67
N LEU A 241 3.56 -0.94 5.64
CA LEU A 241 4.78 -0.13 5.63
C LEU A 241 5.76 -0.73 6.65
N LEU A 242 6.71 -1.51 6.15
CA LEU A 242 7.73 -2.14 6.98
C LEU A 242 8.87 -1.17 7.24
N VAL A 243 9.46 -1.23 8.42
CA VAL A 243 10.56 -0.35 8.81
C VAL A 243 11.60 -1.09 9.63
N ASN A 244 12.85 -0.81 9.37
CA ASN A 244 13.92 -1.23 10.25
C ASN A 244 14.13 -0.14 11.32
N PRO A 245 13.88 -0.40 12.61
CA PRO A 245 13.93 0.61 13.66
C PRO A 245 15.35 1.14 13.96
N HIS A 246 16.39 0.44 13.47
CA HIS A 246 17.78 0.86 13.66
C HIS A 246 18.27 1.79 12.55
N THR A 247 17.86 1.55 11.31
CA THR A 247 18.28 2.31 10.14
C THR A 247 17.23 3.30 9.65
N HIS A 248 15.99 3.15 10.09
CA HIS A 248 14.81 3.87 9.62
C HIS A 248 14.57 3.74 8.10
N GLN A 249 15.13 2.70 7.48
CA GLN A 249 14.76 2.33 6.11
C GLN A 249 13.35 1.76 6.10
N LEU A 250 12.51 2.30 5.21
CA LEU A 250 11.13 1.89 5.04
C LEU A 250 10.95 1.14 3.72
N LYS A 251 10.09 0.12 3.73
CA LYS A 251 9.74 -0.67 2.56
C LYS A 251 8.24 -0.95 2.51
N LEU A 252 7.64 -0.68 1.35
CA LEU A 252 6.26 -1.01 1.03
C LEU A 252 6.14 -2.51 0.76
N CYS A 253 5.12 -3.16 1.33
CA CYS A 253 4.85 -4.60 1.16
C CYS A 253 3.38 -4.88 0.87
N ASP A 254 3.05 -6.14 0.62
CA ASP A 254 1.72 -6.68 0.38
C ASP A 254 1.03 -6.17 -0.90
N PHE A 255 1.47 -6.68 -2.03
CA PHE A 255 0.93 -6.37 -3.36
C PHE A 255 -0.27 -7.25 -3.76
N GLY A 256 -0.88 -7.95 -2.80
CA GLY A 256 -2.05 -8.83 -3.05
C GLY A 256 -3.27 -8.10 -3.62
N SER A 257 -3.41 -6.81 -3.34
CA SER A 257 -4.46 -5.94 -3.88
C SER A 257 -4.03 -5.14 -5.11
N ALA A 258 -2.75 -5.17 -5.48
CA ALA A 258 -2.20 -4.32 -6.53
C ALA A 258 -2.76 -4.66 -7.93
N LYS A 259 -2.90 -3.63 -8.77
CA LYS A 259 -3.40 -3.78 -10.15
C LYS A 259 -2.89 -2.64 -11.02
N VAL A 260 -2.60 -2.95 -12.29
CA VAL A 260 -2.50 -1.94 -13.35
C VAL A 260 -3.93 -1.45 -13.64
N LEU A 261 -4.14 -0.14 -13.55
CA LEU A 261 -5.44 0.47 -13.82
C LEU A 261 -5.49 0.94 -15.29
N VAL A 262 -6.39 0.36 -16.07
CA VAL A 262 -6.60 0.71 -17.46
C VAL A 262 -7.78 1.67 -17.57
N LYS A 263 -7.61 2.78 -18.30
CA LYS A 263 -8.66 3.78 -18.51
C LYS A 263 -9.83 3.14 -19.25
N GLY A 264 -11.06 3.35 -18.75
CA GLY A 264 -12.30 2.78 -19.30
C GLY A 264 -12.62 1.37 -18.81
N GLU A 265 -11.71 0.70 -18.06
CA GLU A 265 -12.02 -0.58 -17.41
C GLU A 265 -12.58 -0.35 -16.01
N PRO A 266 -13.77 -0.91 -15.69
CA PRO A 266 -14.31 -0.82 -14.35
C PRO A 266 -13.51 -1.71 -13.38
N ASN A 267 -13.30 -1.18 -12.18
CA ASN A 267 -12.60 -1.85 -11.10
C ASN A 267 -13.53 -1.98 -9.89
N ILE A 268 -13.19 -2.89 -8.96
CA ILE A 268 -13.95 -3.03 -7.72
C ILE A 268 -13.77 -1.77 -6.87
N SER A 269 -14.88 -1.18 -6.42
CA SER A 269 -14.86 0.00 -5.53
C SER A 269 -14.60 -0.38 -4.07
N TYR A 270 -15.02 -1.59 -3.65
CA TYR A 270 -14.79 -2.08 -2.28
C TYR A 270 -13.39 -2.65 -2.13
N ILE A 271 -12.41 -1.76 -2.14
CA ILE A 271 -10.96 -2.04 -1.97
C ILE A 271 -10.37 -1.03 -0.98
N CYS A 272 -9.12 -1.20 -0.59
CA CYS A 272 -8.42 -0.48 0.46
C CYS A 272 -8.97 -0.72 1.87
N SER A 273 -8.10 -0.61 2.86
CA SER A 273 -8.48 -0.69 4.26
C SER A 273 -9.31 0.53 4.66
N ARG A 274 -10.38 0.30 5.45
CA ARG A 274 -11.46 1.26 5.75
C ARG A 274 -10.98 2.70 6.04
N TYR A 275 -10.05 2.86 6.96
CA TYR A 275 -9.60 4.19 7.44
C TYR A 275 -8.71 4.93 6.45
N TYR A 276 -8.19 4.24 5.42
CA TYR A 276 -7.28 4.78 4.40
C TYR A 276 -7.94 4.82 3.03
N ARG A 277 -9.24 4.47 2.94
CA ARG A 277 -10.00 4.40 1.69
C ARG A 277 -10.33 5.79 1.18
N ALA A 278 -9.97 6.06 -0.08
CA ALA A 278 -10.24 7.32 -0.74
C ALA A 278 -11.75 7.58 -0.90
N PRO A 279 -12.20 8.85 -0.90
CA PRO A 279 -13.61 9.20 -0.99
C PRO A 279 -14.29 8.62 -2.22
N GLU A 280 -13.67 8.67 -3.39
CA GLU A 280 -14.21 8.11 -4.63
C GLU A 280 -14.55 6.62 -4.49
N LEU A 281 -13.76 5.84 -3.75
CA LEU A 281 -14.04 4.43 -3.46
C LEU A 281 -15.22 4.27 -2.48
N ILE A 282 -15.33 5.15 -1.50
CA ILE A 282 -16.45 5.17 -0.54
C ILE A 282 -17.75 5.44 -1.29
N PHE A 283 -17.71 6.33 -2.30
CA PHE A 283 -18.85 6.64 -3.14
C PHE A 283 -19.07 5.66 -4.29
N GLY A 284 -18.36 4.52 -4.29
CA GLY A 284 -18.59 3.43 -5.23
C GLY A 284 -18.07 3.66 -6.65
N ALA A 285 -17.12 4.61 -6.84
CA ALA A 285 -16.47 4.78 -8.12
C ALA A 285 -15.78 3.50 -8.58
N THR A 286 -16.05 3.07 -9.81
CA THR A 286 -15.42 1.91 -10.43
C THR A 286 -14.27 2.30 -11.35
N GLU A 287 -14.27 3.55 -11.83
CA GLU A 287 -13.15 4.15 -12.54
C GLU A 287 -12.41 5.10 -11.61
N TYR A 288 -11.24 4.70 -11.17
CA TYR A 288 -10.36 5.46 -10.29
C TYR A 288 -8.90 5.31 -10.73
N THR A 289 -8.02 6.15 -10.22
CA THR A 289 -6.62 6.20 -10.59
C THR A 289 -5.71 5.87 -9.40
N THR A 290 -4.41 5.90 -9.62
CA THR A 290 -3.39 5.78 -8.55
C THR A 290 -3.50 6.87 -7.47
N ALA A 291 -4.31 7.91 -7.69
CA ALA A 291 -4.60 8.95 -6.71
C ALA A 291 -5.26 8.41 -5.42
N ILE A 292 -5.88 7.21 -5.46
CA ILE A 292 -6.39 6.55 -4.25
C ILE A 292 -5.27 6.21 -3.26
N ASP A 293 -4.10 5.80 -3.75
CA ASP A 293 -2.93 5.52 -2.90
C ASP A 293 -2.36 6.81 -2.28
N ILE A 294 -2.44 7.93 -2.99
CA ILE A 294 -2.02 9.24 -2.48
C ILE A 294 -2.90 9.69 -1.32
N TRP A 295 -4.23 9.51 -1.44
CA TRP A 295 -5.13 9.73 -0.33
C TRP A 295 -4.76 8.86 0.88
N SER A 296 -4.54 7.57 0.67
CA SER A 296 -4.12 6.65 1.73
C SER A 296 -2.82 7.08 2.40
N ALA A 297 -1.83 7.53 1.62
CA ALA A 297 -0.56 8.09 2.14
C ALA A 297 -0.80 9.39 2.93
N GLY A 298 -1.73 10.24 2.50
CA GLY A 298 -2.17 11.42 3.24
C GLY A 298 -2.79 11.05 4.60
N CYS A 299 -3.60 9.98 4.66
CA CYS A 299 -4.13 9.46 5.92
C CYS A 299 -3.02 8.95 6.85
N VAL A 300 -2.01 8.26 6.31
CA VAL A 300 -0.83 7.83 7.08
C VAL A 300 -0.07 9.03 7.63
N LEU A 301 0.18 10.06 6.81
CA LEU A 301 0.83 11.30 7.28
C LEU A 301 0.05 11.97 8.40
N ALA A 302 -1.28 12.09 8.23
CA ALA A 302 -2.16 12.67 9.25
C ALA A 302 -2.10 11.87 10.56
N GLU A 303 -2.09 10.54 10.49
CA GLU A 303 -1.95 9.65 11.65
C GLU A 303 -0.59 9.84 12.35
N LEU A 304 0.50 9.96 11.59
CA LEU A 304 1.84 10.21 12.12
C LEU A 304 1.97 11.58 12.79
N LEU A 305 1.27 12.59 12.29
CA LEU A 305 1.27 13.98 12.80
C LEU A 305 0.22 14.22 13.89
N LEU A 306 -0.76 13.39 14.04
CA LEU A 306 -1.93 13.44 14.94
C LEU A 306 -3.22 14.02 14.35
N GLY A 307 -4.23 13.19 14.20
CA GLY A 307 -5.63 13.55 14.31
C GLY A 307 -6.45 13.62 13.03
N GLN A 308 -7.75 13.73 13.16
CA GLN A 308 -8.78 13.63 12.13
C GLN A 308 -9.23 15.01 11.65
N ILE A 309 -9.65 15.16 10.34
CA ILE A 309 -9.42 16.48 9.77
C ILE A 309 -10.44 17.03 8.77
N LEU A 310 -11.10 16.24 7.91
CA LEU A 310 -11.86 16.79 6.78
C LEU A 310 -13.33 17.11 7.11
N GLY A 311 -13.83 18.23 6.51
CA GLY A 311 -15.26 18.58 6.50
C GLY A 311 -16.06 17.89 5.39
N THR A 312 -17.33 18.25 5.22
CA THR A 312 -18.19 17.75 4.15
C THR A 312 -17.70 18.22 2.77
N PRO A 313 -17.59 17.34 1.76
CA PRO A 313 -17.19 17.72 0.42
C PRO A 313 -18.23 18.65 -0.26
N THR A 314 -17.77 19.49 -1.16
CA THR A 314 -18.62 20.32 -2.02
C THR A 314 -19.30 19.48 -3.11
N ARG A 315 -20.32 20.01 -3.77
CA ARG A 315 -20.99 19.32 -4.88
C ARG A 315 -20.06 19.04 -6.05
N GLU A 316 -19.16 19.96 -6.33
CA GLU A 316 -18.13 19.84 -7.37
C GLU A 316 -17.13 18.71 -7.04
N GLU A 317 -16.69 18.64 -5.80
CA GLU A 317 -15.81 17.57 -5.31
C GLU A 317 -16.52 16.22 -5.37
N ILE A 318 -17.81 16.15 -5.01
CA ILE A 318 -18.61 14.91 -5.12
C ILE A 318 -18.69 14.45 -6.58
N LYS A 319 -18.94 15.36 -7.54
CA LYS A 319 -18.93 15.04 -8.97
C LYS A 319 -17.57 14.53 -9.46
N CYS A 320 -16.47 15.09 -8.93
CA CYS A 320 -15.12 14.63 -9.26
C CYS A 320 -14.82 13.23 -8.69
N MET A 321 -15.40 12.90 -7.54
CA MET A 321 -15.25 11.59 -6.91
C MET A 321 -16.05 10.50 -7.63
N ASN A 322 -17.31 10.78 -7.96
CA ASN A 322 -18.16 9.91 -8.76
C ASN A 322 -19.25 10.72 -9.50
N PRO A 323 -19.15 10.88 -10.84
CA PRO A 323 -20.13 11.63 -11.64
C PRO A 323 -21.56 11.08 -11.59
N ASN A 324 -21.69 9.77 -11.32
CA ASN A 324 -22.97 9.07 -11.29
C ASN A 324 -23.68 9.14 -9.94
N TYR A 325 -23.08 9.81 -8.96
CA TYR A 325 -23.61 9.87 -7.59
C TYR A 325 -24.54 11.08 -7.42
N THR A 326 -25.86 10.84 -7.32
CA THR A 326 -26.86 11.92 -7.41
C THR A 326 -27.66 12.18 -6.13
N GLU A 327 -27.63 11.35 -5.09
CA GLU A 327 -28.71 11.34 -4.09
C GLU A 327 -28.33 11.45 -2.61
N PHE A 328 -27.08 11.78 -2.21
CA PHE A 328 -26.77 11.86 -0.77
C PHE A 328 -26.91 13.29 -0.21
N LYS A 329 -27.81 13.46 0.76
CA LYS A 329 -27.83 14.65 1.60
C LYS A 329 -26.86 14.44 2.77
N PHE A 330 -25.63 14.93 2.63
CA PHE A 330 -24.69 14.96 3.74
C PHE A 330 -25.13 15.99 4.79
N PRO A 331 -24.93 15.70 6.09
CA PRO A 331 -25.00 16.74 7.09
C PRO A 331 -23.98 17.82 6.75
N GLN A 332 -24.37 19.09 6.80
CA GLN A 332 -23.47 20.19 6.51
C GLN A 332 -22.48 20.37 7.66
N ILE A 333 -21.31 19.76 7.54
CA ILE A 333 -20.21 19.91 8.49
C ILE A 333 -19.25 20.94 7.91
N LYS A 334 -19.09 22.05 8.60
CA LYS A 334 -18.11 23.07 8.24
C LYS A 334 -16.70 22.52 8.43
N ALA A 335 -15.90 22.53 7.38
CA ALA A 335 -14.49 22.12 7.47
C ALA A 335 -13.77 22.92 8.56
N HIS A 336 -13.06 22.22 9.42
CA HIS A 336 -12.16 22.89 10.36
C HIS A 336 -10.91 23.34 9.58
N PRO A 337 -10.52 24.62 9.70
CA PRO A 337 -9.26 25.07 9.10
C PRO A 337 -8.10 24.22 9.60
N TRP A 338 -7.21 23.81 8.73
CA TRP A 338 -6.08 22.93 9.01
C TRP A 338 -5.26 23.37 10.23
N HIS A 339 -5.03 24.68 10.41
CA HIS A 339 -4.30 25.26 11.57
C HIS A 339 -5.04 25.08 12.90
N LYS A 340 -6.36 24.78 12.90
CA LYS A 340 -7.12 24.47 14.13
C LYS A 340 -7.09 22.99 14.46
N VAL A 341 -6.85 22.17 13.46
CA VAL A 341 -6.76 20.69 13.60
C VAL A 341 -5.38 20.30 14.10
N PHE A 342 -4.35 20.86 13.48
CA PHE A 342 -2.98 20.63 13.93
C PHE A 342 -2.63 21.63 15.03
N HIS A 343 -1.94 21.13 16.04
CA HIS A 343 -1.47 21.98 17.15
C HIS A 343 -0.66 23.16 16.61
N LYS A 344 -0.74 24.35 17.25
CA LYS A 344 -0.05 25.59 16.86
C LYS A 344 1.48 25.44 16.64
N ARG A 345 2.08 24.38 17.20
CA ARG A 345 3.52 24.07 17.02
C ARG A 345 3.83 23.19 15.81
N MET A 346 2.81 22.77 15.07
CA MET A 346 3.02 21.98 13.85
C MET A 346 3.62 22.85 12.75
N PRO A 347 4.72 22.45 12.09
CA PRO A 347 5.27 23.22 10.99
C PRO A 347 4.23 23.44 9.87
N PRO A 348 4.14 24.66 9.31
CA PRO A 348 3.19 24.95 8.25
C PRO A 348 3.38 24.08 7.02
N GLU A 349 4.60 23.66 6.72
CA GLU A 349 4.91 22.75 5.61
C GLU A 349 4.31 21.35 5.81
N ALA A 350 4.21 20.87 7.06
CA ALA A 350 3.55 19.61 7.36
C ALA A 350 2.05 19.69 7.07
N VAL A 351 1.44 20.82 7.47
CA VAL A 351 0.02 21.09 7.25
C VAL A 351 -0.28 21.25 5.77
N ASP A 352 0.59 21.97 5.04
CA ASP A 352 0.45 22.16 3.59
C ASP A 352 0.54 20.81 2.84
N LEU A 353 1.52 19.98 3.15
CA LEU A 353 1.64 18.66 2.51
C LEU A 353 0.40 17.79 2.77
N VAL A 354 -0.09 17.71 4.01
CA VAL A 354 -1.31 16.96 4.32
C VAL A 354 -2.48 17.48 3.47
N SER A 355 -2.64 18.81 3.37
CA SER A 355 -3.73 19.42 2.62
C SER A 355 -3.69 19.09 1.13
N ARG A 356 -2.49 18.95 0.54
CA ARG A 356 -2.29 18.58 -0.87
C ARG A 356 -2.56 17.10 -1.14
N LEU A 357 -2.29 16.23 -0.18
CA LEU A 357 -2.54 14.80 -0.31
C LEU A 357 -4.01 14.45 -0.06
N LEU A 358 -4.67 15.15 0.88
CA LEU A 358 -6.06 14.90 1.27
C LEU A 358 -7.03 15.87 0.57
N GLN A 359 -6.95 15.94 -0.76
CA GLN A 359 -7.94 16.65 -1.59
C GLN A 359 -9.09 15.68 -1.93
N TYR A 360 -10.34 16.15 -1.82
CA TYR A 360 -11.50 15.35 -2.21
C TYR A 360 -11.46 14.97 -3.69
N SER A 361 -11.16 15.96 -4.55
CA SER A 361 -10.97 15.72 -5.98
C SER A 361 -9.67 14.96 -6.23
N PRO A 362 -9.70 13.77 -6.85
CA PRO A 362 -8.48 13.01 -7.18
C PRO A 362 -7.51 13.81 -8.07
N ASN A 363 -8.04 14.66 -8.95
CA ASN A 363 -7.24 15.46 -9.88
C ASN A 363 -6.49 16.63 -9.22
N LEU A 364 -6.89 17.03 -8.01
CA LEU A 364 -6.24 18.09 -7.25
C LEU A 364 -5.22 17.54 -6.24
N ARG A 365 -5.15 16.22 -6.04
CA ARG A 365 -4.14 15.61 -5.20
C ARG A 365 -2.79 15.71 -5.86
N SER A 366 -1.77 16.09 -5.09
CA SER A 366 -0.38 15.99 -5.54
C SER A 366 -0.05 14.56 -5.95
N THR A 367 0.75 14.41 -6.98
CA THR A 367 1.38 13.14 -7.31
C THR A 367 2.46 12.80 -6.26
N ALA A 368 2.88 11.55 -6.21
CA ALA A 368 3.97 11.13 -5.33
C ALA A 368 5.28 11.86 -5.65
N LEU A 369 5.55 12.09 -6.94
CA LEU A 369 6.74 12.81 -7.40
C LEU A 369 6.73 14.29 -6.96
N GLU A 370 5.58 14.97 -7.08
CA GLU A 370 5.42 16.34 -6.60
C GLU A 370 5.57 16.43 -5.07
N ALA A 371 5.06 15.44 -4.35
CA ALA A 371 5.23 15.36 -2.90
C ALA A 371 6.70 15.27 -2.49
N LEU A 372 7.55 14.53 -3.23
CA LEU A 372 8.96 14.37 -2.92
C LEU A 372 9.77 15.70 -2.95
N ILE A 373 9.36 16.67 -3.76
CA ILE A 373 10.02 17.98 -3.84
C ILE A 373 9.42 19.02 -2.88
N HIS A 374 8.46 18.61 -2.05
CA HIS A 374 7.77 19.52 -1.13
C HIS A 374 8.71 20.05 -0.03
N PRO A 375 8.56 21.33 0.40
CA PRO A 375 9.39 21.94 1.45
C PRO A 375 9.43 21.18 2.78
N PHE A 376 8.40 20.41 3.10
CA PHE A 376 8.37 19.55 4.29
C PHE A 376 9.58 18.64 4.42
N PHE A 377 10.20 18.25 3.29
CA PHE A 377 11.34 17.34 3.24
C PHE A 377 12.70 18.05 3.13
N TYR A 378 12.76 19.38 3.17
CA TYR A 378 14.02 20.10 2.97
C TYR A 378 15.09 19.76 4.02
N GLU A 379 14.68 19.49 5.27
CA GLU A 379 15.61 19.05 6.31
C GLU A 379 16.35 17.75 5.94
N LEU A 380 15.72 16.84 5.21
CA LEU A 380 16.36 15.59 4.77
C LEU A 380 17.46 15.80 3.73
N ARG A 381 17.54 16.98 3.12
CA ARG A 381 18.51 17.33 2.07
C ARG A 381 19.81 17.91 2.64
N ASP A 382 19.85 18.18 3.94
CA ASP A 382 21.08 18.63 4.61
C ASP A 382 22.06 17.44 4.69
N PRO A 383 23.29 17.56 4.11
CA PRO A 383 24.31 16.51 4.19
C PRO A 383 24.73 16.20 5.63
N ASN A 384 24.50 17.12 6.55
CA ASN A 384 24.81 16.96 7.97
C ASN A 384 23.64 16.42 8.78
N ALA A 385 22.47 16.24 8.18
CA ALA A 385 21.33 15.67 8.88
C ALA A 385 21.67 14.29 9.48
N ARG A 386 21.30 14.08 10.73
CA ARG A 386 21.54 12.85 11.47
C ARG A 386 20.27 12.42 12.18
N LEU A 387 20.16 11.12 12.36
CA LEU A 387 19.16 10.54 13.26
C LEU A 387 19.42 11.00 14.71
N PRO A 388 18.41 11.00 15.60
CA PRO A 388 18.58 11.34 17.02
C PRO A 388 19.66 10.51 17.74
N ASN A 389 19.98 9.31 17.23
CA ASN A 389 21.05 8.46 17.73
C ASN A 389 22.44 8.79 17.12
N GLY A 390 22.58 9.88 16.38
CA GLY A 390 23.80 10.35 15.72
C GLY A 390 24.18 9.63 14.43
N ARG A 391 23.44 8.61 14.01
CA ARG A 391 23.69 7.89 12.74
C ARG A 391 23.26 8.73 11.52
N TYR A 392 23.84 8.41 10.37
CA TYR A 392 23.41 8.98 9.10
C TYR A 392 21.98 8.54 8.76
N LEU A 393 21.29 9.39 7.98
CA LEU A 393 20.01 9.03 7.38
C LEU A 393 20.19 7.82 6.42
N PRO A 394 19.16 7.02 6.22
CA PRO A 394 19.17 5.99 5.16
C PRO A 394 19.40 6.66 3.79
N PRO A 395 19.86 5.92 2.76
CA PRO A 395 20.00 6.46 1.42
C PRO A 395 18.64 6.92 0.87
N LEU A 396 18.50 8.23 0.64
CA LEU A 396 17.25 8.85 0.16
C LEU A 396 17.33 9.32 -1.30
N PHE A 397 18.54 9.57 -1.81
CA PHE A 397 18.76 10.25 -3.09
C PHE A 397 19.49 9.38 -4.13
N ASN A 398 19.69 8.10 -3.85
CA ASN A 398 20.28 7.10 -4.74
C ASN A 398 19.26 6.61 -5.77
N PHE A 399 18.73 7.53 -6.60
CA PHE A 399 17.75 7.18 -7.62
C PHE A 399 18.38 6.30 -8.70
N LYS A 400 17.61 5.33 -9.21
CA LYS A 400 17.98 4.52 -10.36
C LYS A 400 17.51 5.17 -11.67
N PRO A 401 18.13 4.89 -12.84
CA PRO A 401 17.74 5.50 -14.11
C PRO A 401 16.25 5.37 -14.44
N HIS A 402 15.65 4.23 -14.16
CA HIS A 402 14.24 3.97 -14.45
C HIS A 402 13.28 4.78 -13.57
N GLU A 403 13.68 5.17 -12.34
CA GLU A 403 12.85 6.02 -11.45
C GLU A 403 12.70 7.44 -12.02
N LEU A 404 13.66 7.90 -12.83
CA LEU A 404 13.72 9.25 -13.38
C LEU A 404 13.43 9.31 -14.89
N LYS A 405 13.09 8.19 -15.51
CA LYS A 405 12.74 8.12 -16.94
C LYS A 405 11.52 9.02 -17.21
N GLY A 406 11.66 9.98 -18.11
CA GLY A 406 10.59 10.91 -18.47
C GLY A 406 10.31 12.03 -17.47
N VAL A 407 11.05 12.10 -16.35
CA VAL A 407 10.94 13.20 -15.40
C VAL A 407 11.67 14.44 -15.96
N PRO A 408 11.02 15.62 -16.00
CA PRO A 408 11.68 16.86 -16.43
C PRO A 408 12.92 17.17 -15.60
N MET A 409 13.98 17.63 -16.27
CA MET A 409 15.27 17.92 -15.61
C MET A 409 15.14 18.93 -14.45
N GLU A 410 14.25 19.90 -14.57
CA GLU A 410 13.95 20.85 -13.47
C GLU A 410 13.48 20.14 -12.19
N ILE A 411 12.66 19.10 -12.34
CA ILE A 411 12.19 18.29 -11.21
C ILE A 411 13.33 17.41 -10.68
N VAL A 412 14.13 16.81 -11.56
CA VAL A 412 15.30 16.01 -11.18
C VAL A 412 16.27 16.82 -10.33
N LEU A 413 16.56 18.07 -10.71
CA LEU A 413 17.43 18.98 -9.96
C LEU A 413 16.83 19.34 -8.58
N LYS A 414 15.51 19.39 -8.47
CA LYS A 414 14.81 19.58 -7.19
C LYS A 414 14.77 18.30 -6.35
N LEU A 415 14.75 17.12 -6.95
CA LEU A 415 14.76 15.84 -6.27
C LEU A 415 16.10 15.51 -5.65
N ILE A 416 17.19 15.72 -6.38
CA ILE A 416 18.54 15.29 -6.02
C ILE A 416 19.35 16.48 -5.55
N PRO A 417 19.66 16.57 -4.24
CA PRO A 417 20.51 17.63 -3.73
C PRO A 417 21.94 17.50 -4.30
N GLU A 418 22.66 18.60 -4.39
CA GLU A 418 23.95 18.70 -5.06
C GLU A 418 24.97 17.67 -4.54
N HIS A 419 25.07 17.53 -3.22
CA HIS A 419 25.98 16.57 -2.59
C HIS A 419 25.68 15.09 -2.92
N ALA A 420 24.46 14.79 -3.37
CA ALA A 420 24.04 13.43 -3.73
C ALA A 420 24.08 13.14 -5.24
N ARG A 421 24.41 14.14 -6.09
CA ARG A 421 24.44 13.96 -7.56
C ARG A 421 25.43 12.92 -8.02
N GLN A 422 26.54 12.76 -7.32
CA GLN A 422 27.53 11.72 -7.62
C GLN A 422 26.93 10.30 -7.53
N GLN A 423 25.91 10.08 -6.70
CA GLN A 423 25.20 8.80 -6.61
C GLN A 423 24.34 8.50 -7.84
N CYS A 424 24.09 9.51 -8.68
CA CYS A 424 23.30 9.43 -9.90
C CYS A 424 24.13 9.86 -11.12
N ALA A 425 25.36 9.34 -11.24
CA ALA A 425 26.31 9.70 -12.29
C ALA A 425 25.76 9.53 -13.73
N PHE A 426 24.76 8.66 -13.93
CA PHE A 426 24.07 8.46 -15.19
C PHE A 426 23.32 9.71 -15.70
N LEU A 427 23.09 10.70 -14.85
CA LEU A 427 22.44 11.96 -15.24
C LEU A 427 23.39 12.95 -15.91
N GLY A 428 24.72 12.76 -15.80
CA GLY A 428 25.72 13.70 -16.32
C GLY A 428 25.72 15.05 -15.59
N LEU A 429 25.27 15.11 -14.34
CA LEU A 429 25.16 16.32 -13.50
C LEU A 429 26.42 16.54 -12.67
#